data_00056f7a3fb7e56f6ddbd6536c1e6b5b
#
_entry.id   00056f7a3fb7e56f6ddbd6536c1e6b5b
#
_cell.length_a   1.000
_cell.length_b   1.000
_cell.length_c   1.000
_cell.angle_alpha   90.00
_cell.angle_beta   90.00
_cell.angle_gamma   90.00
#
_symmetry.space_group_name_H-M   'P 1'
#
loop_
_entity.id
_entity.type
_entity.pdbx_description
1 polymer ?
#
loop_
_entity_poly.entity_id
_entity_poly.type
_entity_poly.pdbx_seq_one_letter_code
_entity_poly.pdbx_strand_id
1 'polypeptide(L)'
;MFTIILPENYTTTAWKNGGGVTHEIAKLEENGQWLWRLSIAEVSTNGPFSRFEGLSRILTVIEGAGLLLNLPDAVLKALPFHPIAFSGDTPLDSQMIDGPIKDLNLIYDASKFRAQVEVLDGPCRHGAGVGQVGVLCLSGVVQVDGKPVPRMGFAFGDTGEFVLAIGAKCAVIRLQNRSQTA
;
A
#
# COMPACT_ATOMS: atom_id res chain seq x y z
N MET A 1 -7.53 -5.51 -17.93
CA MET A 1 -6.22 -5.07 -18.50
C MET A 1 -5.55 -4.13 -17.52
N PHE A 2 -4.23 -4.26 -17.32
CA PHE A 2 -3.47 -3.41 -16.40
C PHE A 2 -3.00 -2.11 -17.05
N THR A 3 -3.12 -1.02 -16.30
CA THR A 3 -2.45 0.26 -16.58
C THR A 3 -1.24 0.39 -15.66
N ILE A 4 -0.06 0.71 -16.22
CA ILE A 4 1.18 0.89 -15.45
C ILE A 4 1.38 2.37 -15.15
N ILE A 5 1.60 2.69 -13.87
CA ILE A 5 1.92 4.03 -13.37
C ILE A 5 3.39 3.99 -12.91
N LEU A 6 4.21 4.85 -13.48
CA LEU A 6 5.64 4.92 -13.18
C LEU A 6 5.89 5.80 -11.94
N PRO A 7 6.98 5.57 -11.18
CA PRO A 7 7.28 6.34 -9.96
C PRO A 7 7.36 7.86 -10.20
N GLU A 8 7.85 8.30 -11.34
CA GLU A 8 7.92 9.71 -11.72
C GLU A 8 6.56 10.39 -11.89
N ASN A 9 5.48 9.61 -11.99
CA ASN A 9 4.11 10.11 -12.10
C ASN A 9 3.38 10.16 -10.74
N TYR A 10 4.05 9.79 -9.66
CA TYR A 10 3.46 9.89 -8.32
C TYR A 10 3.41 11.34 -7.85
N THR A 11 2.34 11.71 -7.15
CA THR A 11 2.24 13.04 -6.54
C THR A 11 3.00 13.06 -5.21
N THR A 12 4.08 13.82 -5.15
CA THR A 12 4.96 13.87 -3.97
C THR A 12 4.62 15.07 -3.09
N THR A 13 4.48 14.82 -1.79
CA THR A 13 4.20 15.84 -0.77
C THR A 13 5.09 15.65 0.45
N ALA A 14 5.90 16.65 0.78
CA ALA A 14 6.68 16.66 2.02
C ALA A 14 5.78 16.92 3.22
N TRP A 15 6.06 16.26 4.34
CA TRP A 15 5.30 16.48 5.57
C TRP A 15 5.67 17.83 6.21
N LYS A 16 4.67 18.52 6.76
CA LYS A 16 4.86 19.85 7.38
C LYS A 16 5.86 19.84 8.54
N ASN A 17 5.98 18.72 9.25
CA ASN A 17 6.92 18.55 10.37
C ASN A 17 8.33 18.14 9.94
N GLY A 18 8.59 17.98 8.63
CA GLY A 18 9.88 17.54 8.10
C GLY A 18 10.22 16.06 8.35
N GLY A 19 9.30 15.29 8.97
CA GLY A 19 9.56 13.91 9.38
C GLY A 19 9.40 12.85 8.27
N GLY A 20 9.03 13.27 7.06
CA GLY A 20 8.83 12.33 5.96
C GLY A 20 8.30 12.96 4.69
N VAL A 21 8.08 12.10 3.72
CA VAL A 21 7.53 12.43 2.40
C VAL A 21 6.49 11.38 2.02
N THR A 22 5.39 11.78 1.41
CA THR A 22 4.39 10.87 0.85
C THR A 22 4.36 10.96 -0.66
N HIS A 23 4.43 9.81 -1.31
CA HIS A 23 4.24 9.63 -2.76
C HIS A 23 2.88 8.98 -2.99
N GLU A 24 1.87 9.77 -3.37
CA GLU A 24 0.55 9.27 -3.72
C GLU A 24 0.62 8.57 -5.08
N ILE A 25 0.27 7.29 -5.10
CA ILE A 25 0.30 6.44 -6.29
C ILE A 25 -1.00 6.58 -7.07
N ALA A 26 -2.11 6.38 -6.36
CA ALA A 26 -3.46 6.42 -6.93
C ALA A 26 -4.50 6.64 -5.83
N LYS A 27 -5.65 7.17 -6.20
CA LYS A 27 -6.81 7.32 -5.32
C LYS A 27 -8.11 7.27 -6.11
N LEU A 28 -9.18 6.99 -5.39
CA LEU A 28 -10.55 7.15 -5.86
C LEU A 28 -11.29 8.05 -4.87
N GLU A 29 -11.89 9.12 -5.37
CA GLU A 29 -12.66 10.09 -4.59
C GLU A 29 -14.09 10.18 -5.13
N GLU A 30 -15.04 10.42 -4.24
CA GLU A 30 -16.42 10.73 -4.56
C GLU A 30 -16.88 11.88 -3.66
N ASN A 31 -17.40 12.96 -4.24
CA ASN A 31 -17.87 14.15 -3.51
C ASN A 31 -16.81 14.74 -2.54
N GLY A 32 -15.53 14.70 -2.92
CA GLY A 32 -14.41 15.20 -2.10
C GLY A 32 -14.00 14.29 -0.94
N GLN A 33 -14.55 13.10 -0.86
CA GLN A 33 -14.19 12.08 0.14
C GLN A 33 -13.43 10.92 -0.53
N TRP A 34 -12.38 10.44 0.13
CA TRP A 34 -11.67 9.28 -0.37
C TRP A 34 -12.49 8.01 -0.19
N LEU A 35 -12.67 7.30 -1.28
CA LEU A 35 -13.13 5.92 -1.25
C LEU A 35 -11.97 4.97 -0.98
N TRP A 36 -10.82 5.25 -1.58
CA TRP A 36 -9.53 4.66 -1.23
C TRP A 36 -8.38 5.53 -1.74
N ARG A 37 -7.24 5.39 -1.10
CA ARG A 37 -5.97 6.04 -1.46
C ARG A 37 -4.81 5.09 -1.21
N LEU A 38 -3.92 4.96 -2.19
CA LEU A 38 -2.69 4.19 -2.11
C LEU A 38 -1.50 5.14 -2.19
N SER A 39 -0.56 5.01 -1.27
CA SER A 39 0.63 5.84 -1.22
C SER A 39 1.82 5.10 -0.62
N ILE A 40 3.03 5.58 -0.93
CA ILE A 40 4.26 5.19 -0.24
C ILE A 40 4.68 6.36 0.64
N ALA A 41 4.97 6.11 1.91
CA ALA A 41 5.57 7.08 2.80
C ALA A 41 7.03 6.74 3.07
N GLU A 42 7.89 7.75 3.00
CA GLU A 42 9.27 7.71 3.51
C GLU A 42 9.25 8.35 4.89
N VAL A 43 9.52 7.57 5.94
CA VAL A 43 9.47 8.00 7.33
C VAL A 43 10.89 8.05 7.89
N SER A 44 11.31 9.22 8.31
CA SER A 44 12.67 9.48 8.81
C SER A 44 12.74 9.90 10.27
N THR A 45 11.59 10.14 10.91
CA THR A 45 11.51 10.49 12.34
C THR A 45 10.36 9.77 13.03
N ASN A 46 10.53 9.51 14.33
CA ASN A 46 9.42 9.05 15.16
C ASN A 46 8.39 10.16 15.34
N GLY A 47 7.14 9.80 15.58
CA GLY A 47 6.10 10.77 15.85
C GLY A 47 4.69 10.30 15.55
N PRO A 48 3.70 11.19 15.72
CA PRO A 48 2.31 10.85 15.50
C PRO A 48 2.01 10.59 14.02
N PHE A 49 1.18 9.58 13.78
CA PHE A 49 0.60 9.34 12.47
C PHE A 49 -0.69 10.16 12.28
N SER A 50 -0.91 10.60 11.06
CA SER A 50 -2.16 11.27 10.69
C SER A 50 -3.36 10.36 10.91
N ARG A 51 -4.43 10.94 11.48
CA ARG A 51 -5.74 10.28 11.60
C ARG A 51 -6.52 10.44 10.31
N PHE A 52 -7.31 9.42 10.00
CA PHE A 52 -8.21 9.38 8.83
C PHE A 52 -9.57 8.90 9.29
N GLU A 53 -10.39 9.85 9.78
CA GLU A 53 -11.69 9.56 10.40
C GLU A 53 -12.62 8.78 9.46
N GLY A 54 -13.22 7.71 10.00
CA GLY A 54 -14.15 6.84 9.28
C GLY A 54 -13.49 5.89 8.26
N LEU A 55 -12.15 5.92 8.12
CA LEU A 55 -11.44 5.08 7.16
C LEU A 55 -10.64 3.97 7.85
N SER A 56 -10.45 2.89 7.14
CA SER A 56 -9.55 1.80 7.53
C SER A 56 -8.20 1.92 6.84
N ARG A 57 -7.15 1.39 7.46
CA ARG A 57 -5.79 1.42 6.93
C ARG A 57 -5.18 0.02 6.90
N ILE A 58 -4.39 -0.24 5.85
CA ILE A 58 -3.45 -1.38 5.80
C ILE A 58 -2.08 -0.79 5.50
N LEU A 59 -1.16 -0.97 6.45
CA LEU A 59 0.22 -0.50 6.36
C LEU A 59 1.15 -1.69 6.15
N THR A 60 2.08 -1.55 5.24
CA THR A 60 3.10 -2.57 4.95
C THR A 60 4.46 -1.91 4.82
N VAL A 61 5.38 -2.20 5.74
CA VAL A 61 6.77 -1.74 5.58
C VAL A 61 7.39 -2.46 4.39
N ILE A 62 7.89 -1.71 3.43
CA ILE A 62 8.47 -2.23 2.18
C ILE A 62 10.00 -2.02 2.08
N GLU A 63 10.55 -1.11 2.88
CA GLU A 63 12.01 -0.90 3.07
C GLU A 63 12.29 -0.55 4.53
N GLY A 64 13.45 -0.97 5.07
CA GLY A 64 13.87 -0.71 6.45
C GLY A 64 13.53 -1.83 7.43
N ALA A 65 13.80 -1.62 8.72
CA ALA A 65 13.68 -2.66 9.75
C ALA A 65 12.28 -2.80 10.36
N GLY A 66 11.40 -1.83 10.14
CA GLY A 66 10.03 -1.85 10.65
C GLY A 66 9.68 -0.70 11.57
N LEU A 67 8.43 -0.71 12.03
CA LEU A 67 7.85 0.27 12.94
C LEU A 67 7.19 -0.42 14.14
N LEU A 68 7.26 0.24 15.30
CA LEU A 68 6.31 0.04 16.39
C LEU A 68 5.22 1.10 16.26
N LEU A 69 3.97 0.69 16.24
CA LEU A 69 2.81 1.58 16.26
C LEU A 69 2.20 1.50 17.66
N ASN A 70 2.36 2.56 18.42
CA ASN A 70 1.89 2.67 19.79
C ASN A 70 0.45 3.20 19.77
N LEU A 71 -0.51 2.32 20.00
CA LEU A 71 -1.93 2.61 20.18
C LEU A 71 -2.22 2.82 21.68
N PRO A 72 -3.37 3.39 22.06
CA PRO A 72 -3.71 3.60 23.47
C PRO A 72 -3.61 2.35 24.35
N ASP A 73 -4.04 1.19 23.81
CA ASP A 73 -4.14 -0.06 24.57
C ASP A 73 -3.28 -1.20 24.01
N ALA A 74 -2.47 -0.93 22.99
CA ALA A 74 -1.66 -1.97 22.33
C ALA A 74 -0.46 -1.40 21.59
N VAL A 75 0.54 -2.24 21.36
CA VAL A 75 1.64 -1.95 20.44
C VAL A 75 1.59 -2.95 19.29
N LEU A 76 1.42 -2.45 18.06
CA LEU A 76 1.52 -3.26 16.86
C LEU A 76 2.93 -3.17 16.30
N LYS A 77 3.50 -4.30 15.94
CA LYS A 77 4.83 -4.38 15.32
C LYS A 77 4.67 -4.59 13.82
N ALA A 78 4.91 -3.53 13.05
CA ALA A 78 4.91 -3.57 11.59
C ALA A 78 6.30 -4.02 11.11
N LEU A 79 6.43 -5.31 10.82
CA LEU A 79 7.66 -5.88 10.26
C LEU A 79 7.68 -5.76 8.75
N PRO A 80 8.88 -5.77 8.12
CA PRO A 80 9.00 -5.71 6.66
C PRO A 80 8.20 -6.81 5.98
N PHE A 81 7.43 -6.43 4.97
CA PHE A 81 6.60 -7.29 4.11
C PHE A 81 5.43 -8.00 4.81
N HIS A 82 5.09 -7.60 6.05
CA HIS A 82 3.93 -8.11 6.78
C HIS A 82 2.87 -7.01 6.91
N PRO A 83 1.81 -7.05 6.09
CA PRO A 83 0.72 -6.07 6.15
C PRO A 83 0.02 -6.13 7.51
N ILE A 84 -0.25 -4.96 8.09
CA ILE A 84 -1.07 -4.83 9.30
C ILE A 84 -2.25 -3.91 9.04
N ALA A 85 -3.43 -4.26 9.57
CA ALA A 85 -4.64 -3.49 9.41
C ALA A 85 -5.05 -2.86 10.75
N PHE A 86 -5.49 -1.61 10.70
CA PHE A 86 -6.00 -0.88 11.87
C PHE A 86 -6.96 0.23 11.45
N SER A 87 -7.72 0.79 12.42
CA SER A 87 -8.63 1.90 12.15
C SER A 87 -7.86 3.21 11.95
N GLY A 88 -8.25 3.98 10.96
CA GLY A 88 -7.75 5.35 10.75
C GLY A 88 -8.17 6.34 11.83
N ASP A 89 -9.21 6.00 12.61
CA ASP A 89 -9.68 6.81 13.74
C ASP A 89 -8.74 6.72 14.96
N THR A 90 -7.97 5.64 15.06
CA THR A 90 -7.12 5.39 16.24
C THR A 90 -5.94 6.36 16.27
N PRO A 91 -5.80 7.18 17.32
CA PRO A 91 -4.59 7.96 17.51
C PRO A 91 -3.43 7.01 17.80
N LEU A 92 -2.33 7.19 17.09
CA LEU A 92 -1.13 6.38 17.30
C LEU A 92 0.13 7.16 17.02
N ASP A 93 1.19 6.80 17.74
CA ASP A 93 2.55 7.26 17.49
C ASP A 93 3.38 6.13 16.89
N SER A 94 4.27 6.49 15.98
CA SER A 94 5.21 5.54 15.37
C SER A 94 6.61 5.70 15.95
N GLN A 95 7.28 4.57 16.14
CA GLN A 95 8.68 4.49 16.49
C GLN A 95 9.39 3.55 15.51
N MET A 96 10.42 4.05 14.85
CA MET A 96 11.26 3.22 13.98
C MET A 96 12.06 2.22 14.81
N ILE A 97 12.15 0.98 14.35
CA ILE A 97 12.91 -0.07 15.04
C ILE A 97 14.40 0.16 14.85
N ASP A 98 14.84 0.43 13.63
CA ASP A 98 16.22 0.72 13.28
C ASP A 98 16.28 1.54 11.99
N GLY A 99 16.49 2.86 12.13
CA GLY A 99 16.61 3.79 11.02
C GLY A 99 15.34 4.05 10.20
N PRO A 100 15.46 4.85 9.15
CA PRO A 100 14.34 5.23 8.27
C PRO A 100 13.70 4.03 7.57
N ILE A 101 12.42 4.18 7.26
CA ILE A 101 11.64 3.14 6.55
C ILE A 101 10.89 3.74 5.37
N LYS A 102 10.45 2.85 4.46
CA LYS A 102 9.33 3.14 3.55
C LYS A 102 8.19 2.20 3.85
N ASP A 103 6.98 2.74 3.88
CA ASP A 103 5.76 1.94 4.00
C ASP A 103 4.79 2.19 2.85
N LEU A 104 4.12 1.14 2.43
CA LEU A 104 2.95 1.18 1.55
C LEU A 104 1.72 1.33 2.43
N ASN A 105 0.93 2.36 2.17
CA ASN A 105 -0.28 2.70 2.91
C ASN A 105 -1.49 2.62 2.00
N LEU A 106 -2.39 1.69 2.28
CA LEU A 106 -3.73 1.66 1.72
C LEU A 106 -4.72 2.20 2.76
N ILE A 107 -5.38 3.29 2.43
CA ILE A 107 -6.44 3.92 3.23
C ILE A 107 -7.73 3.76 2.44
N TYR A 108 -8.81 3.27 3.07
CA TYR A 108 -10.04 2.96 2.34
C TYR A 108 -11.29 3.02 3.22
N ASP A 109 -12.43 3.29 2.59
CA ASP A 109 -13.76 3.22 3.21
C ASP A 109 -14.19 1.75 3.28
N ALA A 110 -14.11 1.16 4.49
CA ALA A 110 -14.48 -0.23 4.72
C ALA A 110 -15.99 -0.50 4.61
N SER A 111 -16.85 0.51 4.60
CA SER A 111 -18.26 0.34 4.31
C SER A 111 -18.51 0.06 2.83
N LYS A 112 -17.68 0.59 1.95
CA LYS A 112 -17.79 0.46 0.48
C LYS A 112 -16.89 -0.61 -0.11
N PHE A 113 -15.72 -0.86 0.48
CA PHE A 113 -14.73 -1.81 -0.03
C PHE A 113 -14.34 -2.89 0.98
N ARG A 114 -14.07 -4.08 0.45
CA ARG A 114 -13.18 -5.05 1.09
C ARG A 114 -11.79 -4.84 0.49
N ALA A 115 -10.78 -4.73 1.34
CA ALA A 115 -9.41 -4.52 0.92
C ALA A 115 -8.49 -5.58 1.52
N GLN A 116 -7.49 -5.97 0.75
CA GLN A 116 -6.43 -6.87 1.18
C GLN A 116 -5.12 -6.41 0.56
N VAL A 117 -4.05 -6.51 1.33
CA VAL A 117 -2.68 -6.37 0.85
C VAL A 117 -1.93 -7.63 1.22
N GLU A 118 -1.18 -8.16 0.29
CA GLU A 118 -0.27 -9.30 0.49
C GLU A 118 1.06 -9.03 -0.20
N VAL A 119 2.13 -9.61 0.31
CA VAL A 119 3.43 -9.56 -0.35
C VAL A 119 3.75 -10.94 -0.87
N LEU A 120 4.07 -11.02 -2.15
CA LEU A 120 4.38 -12.27 -2.85
C LEU A 120 5.84 -12.33 -3.25
N ASP A 121 6.40 -13.52 -3.11
CA ASP A 121 7.73 -13.88 -3.60
C ASP A 121 7.60 -14.76 -4.85
N GLY A 122 8.43 -14.48 -5.85
CA GLY A 122 8.50 -15.29 -7.06
C GLY A 122 9.36 -16.56 -6.89
N PRO A 123 9.23 -17.55 -7.79
CA PRO A 123 8.43 -17.46 -9.02
C PRO A 123 6.95 -17.78 -8.79
N CYS A 124 6.06 -16.96 -9.34
CA CYS A 124 4.63 -17.26 -9.32
C CYS A 124 3.90 -16.55 -10.48
N ARG A 125 2.69 -17.03 -10.79
CA ARG A 125 1.78 -16.45 -11.77
C ARG A 125 0.38 -16.40 -11.17
N HIS A 126 -0.26 -15.25 -11.30
CA HIS A 126 -1.62 -15.03 -10.78
C HIS A 126 -2.48 -14.28 -11.80
N GLY A 127 -3.76 -14.64 -11.87
CA GLY A 127 -4.77 -13.81 -12.52
C GLY A 127 -5.19 -12.65 -11.63
N ALA A 128 -5.76 -11.60 -12.21
CA ALA A 128 -6.30 -10.47 -11.47
C ALA A 128 -7.38 -10.90 -10.45
N GLY A 129 -8.21 -11.88 -10.82
CA GLY A 129 -9.30 -12.36 -9.97
C GLY A 129 -10.53 -11.44 -10.05
N VAL A 130 -11.29 -11.35 -8.95
CA VAL A 130 -12.50 -10.52 -8.87
C VAL A 130 -12.18 -9.18 -8.22
N GLY A 131 -12.68 -8.08 -8.80
CA GLY A 131 -12.46 -6.73 -8.34
C GLY A 131 -11.22 -6.08 -8.95
N GLN A 132 -10.78 -4.99 -8.34
CA GLN A 132 -9.59 -4.26 -8.78
C GLN A 132 -8.33 -4.82 -8.12
N VAL A 133 -7.28 -4.98 -8.91
CA VAL A 133 -5.99 -5.49 -8.44
C VAL A 133 -4.88 -4.50 -8.78
N GLY A 134 -4.10 -4.16 -7.76
CA GLY A 134 -2.88 -3.40 -7.88
C GLY A 134 -1.66 -4.29 -7.63
N VAL A 135 -0.60 -4.10 -8.40
CA VAL A 135 0.69 -4.80 -8.26
C VAL A 135 1.79 -3.77 -8.20
N LEU A 136 2.42 -3.62 -7.04
CA LEU A 136 3.59 -2.77 -6.82
C LEU A 136 4.85 -3.64 -6.88
N CYS A 137 5.74 -3.36 -7.83
CA CYS A 137 7.02 -4.07 -7.94
C CYS A 137 7.99 -3.58 -6.84
N LEU A 138 8.36 -4.45 -5.91
CA LEU A 138 9.32 -4.15 -4.84
C LEU A 138 10.75 -4.48 -5.26
N SER A 139 10.96 -5.62 -5.92
CA SER A 139 12.27 -6.03 -6.42
C SER A 139 12.16 -7.08 -7.52
N GLY A 140 13.25 -7.23 -8.30
CA GLY A 140 13.35 -8.24 -9.34
C GLY A 140 12.49 -7.94 -10.57
N VAL A 141 12.13 -8.98 -11.31
CA VAL A 141 11.35 -8.87 -12.55
C VAL A 141 9.88 -9.22 -12.27
N VAL A 142 9.02 -8.22 -12.38
CA VAL A 142 7.56 -8.34 -12.29
C VAL A 142 6.97 -7.94 -13.64
N GLN A 143 6.03 -8.69 -14.15
CA GLN A 143 5.33 -8.39 -15.40
C GLN A 143 3.82 -8.44 -15.19
N VAL A 144 3.09 -7.58 -15.90
CA VAL A 144 1.62 -7.59 -15.99
C VAL A 144 1.23 -7.64 -17.47
N ASP A 145 0.39 -8.60 -17.86
CA ASP A 145 0.02 -8.83 -19.27
C ASP A 145 1.23 -8.86 -20.22
N GLY A 146 2.35 -9.49 -19.76
CA GLY A 146 3.62 -9.58 -20.49
C GLY A 146 4.47 -8.30 -20.51
N LYS A 147 4.02 -7.20 -19.92
CA LYS A 147 4.75 -5.93 -19.84
C LYS A 147 5.50 -5.80 -18.52
N PRO A 148 6.78 -5.38 -18.53
CA PRO A 148 7.55 -5.22 -17.30
C PRO A 148 7.02 -4.04 -16.46
N VAL A 149 6.96 -4.25 -15.15
CA VAL A 149 6.70 -3.22 -14.14
C VAL A 149 8.04 -2.87 -13.50
N PRO A 150 8.54 -1.63 -13.63
CA PRO A 150 9.82 -1.26 -13.04
C PRO A 150 9.74 -1.27 -11.51
N ARG A 151 10.90 -1.32 -10.85
CA ARG A 151 10.96 -1.22 -9.38
C ARG A 151 10.23 0.03 -8.90
N MET A 152 9.37 -0.13 -7.88
CA MET A 152 8.46 0.88 -7.34
C MET A 152 7.42 1.37 -8.35
N GLY A 153 7.34 0.80 -9.55
CA GLY A 153 6.22 1.01 -10.47
C GLY A 153 4.99 0.25 -10.00
N PHE A 154 3.83 0.77 -10.31
CA PHE A 154 2.54 0.23 -9.91
C PHE A 154 1.68 -0.08 -11.14
N ALA A 155 1.13 -1.28 -11.20
CA ALA A 155 0.17 -1.67 -12.21
C ALA A 155 -1.20 -1.85 -11.58
N PHE A 156 -2.25 -1.34 -12.21
CA PHE A 156 -3.61 -1.39 -11.69
C PHE A 156 -4.59 -1.82 -12.77
N GLY A 157 -5.49 -2.76 -12.45
CA GLY A 157 -6.46 -3.29 -13.38
C GLY A 157 -7.50 -4.21 -12.73
N ASP A 158 -8.44 -4.68 -13.53
CA ASP A 158 -9.53 -5.58 -13.12
C ASP A 158 -9.47 -6.95 -13.82
N THR A 159 -8.73 -7.03 -14.91
CA THR A 159 -8.55 -8.25 -15.72
C THR A 159 -7.09 -8.38 -16.14
N GLY A 160 -6.66 -9.60 -16.42
CA GLY A 160 -5.29 -9.89 -16.87
C GLY A 160 -4.53 -10.78 -15.90
N GLU A 161 -3.24 -10.90 -16.12
CA GLU A 161 -2.35 -11.70 -15.27
C GLU A 161 -1.09 -10.93 -14.88
N PHE A 162 -0.48 -11.35 -13.77
CA PHE A 162 0.83 -10.89 -13.38
C PHE A 162 1.75 -12.07 -13.06
N VAL A 163 3.03 -11.90 -13.35
CA VAL A 163 4.07 -12.92 -13.23
C VAL A 163 5.27 -12.34 -12.51
N LEU A 164 5.76 -13.07 -11.52
CA LEU A 164 7.01 -12.79 -10.83
C LEU A 164 8.06 -13.81 -11.24
N ALA A 165 9.25 -13.33 -11.61
CA ALA A 165 10.40 -14.18 -11.83
C ALA A 165 11.00 -14.68 -10.49
N ILE A 166 11.94 -15.63 -10.56
CA ILE A 166 12.68 -16.12 -9.39
C ILE A 166 13.37 -14.92 -8.69
N GLY A 167 13.19 -14.81 -7.37
CA GLY A 167 13.76 -13.74 -6.53
C GLY A 167 13.08 -12.39 -6.67
N ALA A 168 12.03 -12.28 -7.48
CA ALA A 168 11.22 -11.08 -7.53
C ALA A 168 10.26 -11.01 -6.33
N LYS A 169 9.88 -9.80 -5.95
CA LYS A 169 8.93 -9.52 -4.87
C LYS A 169 7.98 -8.40 -5.31
N CYS A 170 6.70 -8.56 -5.00
CA CYS A 170 5.70 -7.50 -5.20
C CYS A 170 4.72 -7.42 -4.02
N ALA A 171 4.13 -6.23 -3.83
CA ALA A 171 2.92 -6.10 -3.03
C ALA A 171 1.70 -6.13 -3.95
N VAL A 172 0.73 -6.97 -3.60
CA VAL A 172 -0.56 -7.10 -4.31
C VAL A 172 -1.64 -6.48 -3.46
N ILE A 173 -2.37 -5.53 -4.04
CA ILE A 173 -3.47 -4.81 -3.44
C ILE A 173 -4.75 -5.29 -4.11
N ARG A 174 -5.71 -5.81 -3.35
CA ARG A 174 -7.03 -6.20 -3.85
C ARG A 174 -8.09 -5.30 -3.24
N LEU A 175 -8.92 -4.72 -4.12
CA LEU A 175 -10.04 -3.86 -3.76
C LEU A 175 -11.32 -4.43 -4.39
N GLN A 176 -12.25 -4.86 -3.55
CA GLN A 176 -13.53 -5.39 -3.99
C GLN A 176 -14.66 -4.48 -3.48
N ASN A 177 -15.45 -3.94 -4.40
CA ASN A 177 -16.63 -3.15 -4.04
C ASN A 177 -17.68 -4.07 -3.39
N ARG A 178 -18.18 -3.68 -2.21
CA ARG A 178 -19.18 -4.47 -1.47
C ARG A 178 -20.54 -4.52 -2.17
N SER A 179 -20.86 -3.52 -3.00
CA SER A 179 -22.11 -3.49 -3.77
C SER A 179 -22.15 -4.51 -4.92
N GLN A 180 -21.02 -5.10 -5.29
CA GLN A 180 -20.93 -6.09 -6.38
C GLN A 180 -21.00 -7.56 -5.88
N THR A 181 -21.27 -7.76 -4.59
CA THR A 181 -21.30 -9.09 -3.96
C THR A 181 -22.73 -9.55 -3.58
N ALA A 182 -23.77 -8.99 -4.23
CA ALA A 182 -25.16 -9.42 -4.08
C ALA A 182 -25.61 -10.27 -5.25
#